data_ae870d8045e4834c9219b52a0d491091
#
_entry.id   ae870d8045e4834c9219b52a0d491091
#
_cell.length_a   1.000
_cell.length_b   1.000
_cell.length_c   1.000
_cell.angle_alpha   90.00
_cell.angle_beta   90.00
_cell.angle_gamma   90.00
#
_symmetry.space_group_name_H-M   'P 1'
#
loop_
_entity.id
_entity.type
_entity.pdbx_description
1 polymer ?
#
loop_
_entity_poly.entity_id
_entity_poly.type
_entity_poly.pdbx_seq_one_letter_code
_entity_poly.pdbx_strand_id
1 'polypeptide(L)'
;MPVEAKPLFRPDVLRPYLKAFQLPGRVDQAQREKLSKWGEMFASGRADAYKEQELLPDFLTDVFLGVLGYHRAVDDQARYTFSREKHVQVDGKYADAVLGDFRPKRERFVVAVEGKGPKDPLDRPHAGRKMSAVDQGYRYAINLPCDWIIVTSMKETRLYHKGSDQYTYE
;
A
#
# COMPACT_ATOMS: atom_id res chain seq x y z
N MET A 1 -17.99 -13.61 -17.12
CA MET A 1 -17.35 -14.49 -16.14
C MET A 1 -16.38 -13.61 -15.34
N PRO A 2 -16.26 -13.76 -14.02
CA PRO A 2 -15.23 -13.05 -13.27
C PRO A 2 -13.86 -13.49 -13.81
N VAL A 3 -13.00 -12.53 -14.06
CA VAL A 3 -11.62 -12.81 -14.48
C VAL A 3 -10.88 -13.30 -13.24
N GLU A 4 -10.27 -14.48 -13.34
CA GLU A 4 -9.50 -15.06 -12.25
C GLU A 4 -8.18 -14.30 -12.10
N ALA A 5 -7.83 -13.96 -10.84
CA ALA A 5 -6.56 -13.32 -10.54
C ALA A 5 -5.39 -14.26 -10.83
N LYS A 6 -4.32 -13.72 -11.40
CA LYS A 6 -3.08 -14.44 -11.70
C LYS A 6 -1.98 -13.95 -10.77
N PRO A 7 -1.11 -14.85 -10.28
CA PRO A 7 0.02 -14.43 -9.47
C PRO A 7 1.01 -13.60 -10.30
N LEU A 8 1.50 -12.51 -9.72
CA LEU A 8 2.50 -11.63 -10.32
C LEU A 8 3.87 -12.31 -10.40
N PHE A 9 4.19 -13.13 -9.40
CA PHE A 9 5.41 -13.91 -9.36
C PHE A 9 5.08 -15.40 -9.48
N ARG A 10 5.97 -16.15 -10.13
CA ARG A 10 5.87 -17.59 -10.13
C ARG A 10 6.07 -18.13 -8.71
N PRO A 11 5.14 -18.95 -8.17
CA PRO A 11 5.22 -19.43 -6.79
C PRO A 11 6.48 -20.22 -6.46
N ASP A 12 7.03 -20.96 -7.44
CA ASP A 12 8.27 -21.73 -7.29
C ASP A 12 9.50 -20.80 -7.14
N VAL A 13 9.48 -19.65 -7.79
CA VAL A 13 10.53 -18.62 -7.68
C VAL A 13 10.38 -17.82 -6.39
N LEU A 14 9.16 -17.40 -6.04
CA LEU A 14 8.92 -16.54 -4.87
C LEU A 14 9.16 -17.25 -3.54
N ARG A 15 8.78 -18.52 -3.42
CA ARG A 15 8.83 -19.28 -2.16
C ARG A 15 10.19 -19.32 -1.45
N PRO A 16 11.34 -19.51 -2.12
CA PRO A 16 12.66 -19.45 -1.48
C PRO A 16 12.95 -18.08 -0.85
N TYR A 17 12.57 -16.99 -1.54
CA TYR A 17 12.77 -15.62 -1.04
C TYR A 17 11.91 -15.35 0.18
N LEU A 18 10.64 -15.76 0.19
CA LEU A 18 9.75 -15.61 1.35
C LEU A 18 10.28 -16.38 2.57
N LYS A 19 10.86 -17.57 2.38
CA LYS A 19 11.45 -18.35 3.47
C LYS A 19 12.69 -17.69 4.08
N ALA A 20 13.49 -17.01 3.26
CA ALA A 20 14.71 -16.35 3.70
C ALA A 20 14.47 -14.90 4.19
N PHE A 21 13.30 -14.34 3.90
CA PHE A 21 13.01 -12.93 4.20
C PHE A 21 12.83 -12.70 5.69
N GLN A 22 13.48 -11.67 6.20
CA GLN A 22 13.27 -11.14 7.53
C GLN A 22 12.72 -9.73 7.44
N LEU A 23 11.65 -9.45 8.17
CA LEU A 23 11.06 -8.12 8.22
C LEU A 23 12.09 -7.11 8.76
N PRO A 24 12.39 -6.02 8.02
CA PRO A 24 13.34 -5.01 8.48
C PRO A 24 12.80 -4.17 9.63
N GLY A 25 11.48 -4.11 9.77
CA GLY A 25 10.83 -3.43 10.87
C GLY A 25 10.90 -4.21 12.17
N ARG A 26 10.67 -3.52 13.27
CA ARG A 26 10.69 -4.12 14.59
C ARG A 26 9.39 -4.88 14.86
N VAL A 27 9.45 -6.20 14.85
CA VAL A 27 8.31 -7.08 15.17
C VAL A 27 8.46 -7.58 16.61
N ASP A 28 8.42 -6.67 17.56
CA ASP A 28 8.39 -6.98 18.99
C ASP A 28 6.95 -7.32 19.47
N GLN A 29 6.80 -7.56 20.75
CA GLN A 29 5.51 -7.91 21.36
C GLN A 29 4.46 -6.80 21.10
N ALA A 30 4.84 -5.53 21.21
CA ALA A 30 3.93 -4.41 21.00
C ALA A 30 3.41 -4.34 19.56
N GLN A 31 4.27 -4.59 18.57
CA GLN A 31 3.86 -4.64 17.17
C GLN A 31 2.96 -5.85 16.88
N ARG A 32 3.24 -7.00 17.47
CA ARG A 32 2.38 -8.19 17.35
C ARG A 32 0.99 -7.93 17.93
N GLU A 33 0.90 -7.29 19.08
CA GLU A 33 -0.37 -6.90 19.70
C GLU A 33 -1.16 -5.91 18.85
N LYS A 34 -0.49 -4.94 18.23
CA LYS A 34 -1.12 -4.01 17.27
C LYS A 34 -1.69 -4.74 16.06
N LEU A 35 -0.91 -5.64 15.44
CA LEU A 35 -1.37 -6.43 14.30
C LEU A 35 -2.55 -7.34 14.69
N SER A 36 -2.52 -7.94 15.90
CA SER A 36 -3.65 -8.72 16.42
C SER A 36 -4.91 -7.87 16.53
N LYS A 37 -4.81 -6.67 17.10
CA LYS A 37 -5.94 -5.72 17.20
C LYS A 37 -6.52 -5.34 15.83
N TRP A 38 -5.67 -5.10 14.83
CA TRP A 38 -6.12 -4.89 13.45
C TRP A 38 -6.87 -6.13 12.93
N GLY A 39 -6.31 -7.32 13.09
CA GLY A 39 -6.95 -8.59 12.70
C GLY A 39 -8.31 -8.79 13.37
N GLU A 40 -8.41 -8.57 14.67
CA GLU A 40 -9.66 -8.66 15.43
C GLU A 40 -10.69 -7.62 14.97
N MET A 41 -10.26 -6.40 14.70
CA MET A 41 -11.11 -5.32 14.21
C MET A 41 -11.71 -5.66 12.83
N PHE A 42 -10.91 -6.26 11.95
CA PHE A 42 -11.39 -6.71 10.64
C PHE A 42 -12.27 -7.95 10.74
N ALA A 43 -11.87 -8.95 11.50
CA ALA A 43 -12.62 -10.20 11.67
C ALA A 43 -14.00 -9.98 12.31
N SER A 44 -14.10 -9.04 13.26
CA SER A 44 -15.38 -8.69 13.90
C SER A 44 -16.27 -7.75 13.09
N GLY A 45 -15.80 -7.23 11.94
CA GLY A 45 -16.52 -6.24 11.13
C GLY A 45 -16.56 -4.84 11.75
N ARG A 46 -15.94 -4.59 12.90
CA ARG A 46 -15.91 -3.26 13.54
C ARG A 46 -15.27 -2.19 12.66
N ALA A 47 -14.28 -2.56 11.85
CA ALA A 47 -13.64 -1.65 10.92
C ALA A 47 -14.62 -1.02 9.92
N ASP A 48 -15.74 -1.68 9.65
CA ASP A 48 -16.73 -1.24 8.67
C ASP A 48 -17.56 -0.02 9.13
N ALA A 49 -17.47 0.33 10.42
CA ALA A 49 -18.10 1.53 10.97
C ALA A 49 -17.28 2.81 10.72
N TYR A 50 -16.01 2.68 10.34
CA TYR A 50 -15.08 3.79 10.17
C TYR A 50 -14.89 4.16 8.70
N LYS A 51 -14.57 5.43 8.47
CA LYS A 51 -14.20 5.94 7.15
C LYS A 51 -12.72 5.68 6.86
N GLU A 52 -12.36 5.69 5.59
CA GLU A 52 -10.97 5.60 5.11
C GLU A 52 -10.03 6.57 5.85
N GLN A 53 -10.43 7.83 5.94
CA GLN A 53 -9.64 8.90 6.56
C GLN A 53 -9.36 8.70 8.06
N GLU A 54 -10.19 7.90 8.74
CA GLU A 54 -10.03 7.62 10.16
C GLU A 54 -9.04 6.48 10.42
N LEU A 55 -9.01 5.47 9.55
CA LEU A 55 -8.20 4.26 9.77
C LEU A 55 -6.92 4.20 8.94
N LEU A 56 -6.94 4.68 7.70
CA LEU A 56 -5.80 4.54 6.79
C LEU A 56 -4.51 5.17 7.34
N PRO A 57 -4.53 6.35 7.98
CA PRO A 57 -3.35 6.93 8.59
C PRO A 57 -2.68 6.04 9.64
N ASP A 58 -3.48 5.42 10.49
CA ASP A 58 -2.99 4.54 11.56
C ASP A 58 -2.50 3.21 10.98
N PHE A 59 -3.23 2.64 10.01
CA PHE A 59 -2.81 1.43 9.30
C PHE A 59 -1.44 1.62 8.61
N LEU A 60 -1.25 2.72 7.88
CA LEU A 60 0.03 3.04 7.26
C LEU A 60 1.16 3.18 8.29
N THR A 61 0.87 3.79 9.44
CA THR A 61 1.84 3.94 10.52
C THR A 61 2.19 2.61 11.17
N ASP A 62 1.19 1.82 11.54
CA ASP A 62 1.42 0.56 12.27
C ASP A 62 2.05 -0.51 11.38
N VAL A 63 1.59 -0.63 10.12
CA VAL A 63 2.06 -1.67 9.21
C VAL A 63 3.31 -1.22 8.44
N PHE A 64 3.25 -0.11 7.71
CA PHE A 64 4.36 0.29 6.83
C PHE A 64 5.57 0.79 7.62
N LEU A 65 5.37 1.62 8.63
CA LEU A 65 6.48 2.12 9.44
C LEU A 65 6.88 1.11 10.52
N GLY A 66 5.90 0.61 11.28
CA GLY A 66 6.16 -0.23 12.44
C GLY A 66 6.67 -1.63 12.08
N VAL A 67 6.03 -2.30 11.12
CA VAL A 67 6.34 -3.70 10.77
C VAL A 67 7.28 -3.80 9.57
N LEU A 68 6.96 -3.08 8.49
CA LEU A 68 7.74 -3.14 7.25
C LEU A 68 9.02 -2.30 7.30
N GLY A 69 9.18 -1.42 8.30
CA GLY A 69 10.41 -0.70 8.57
C GLY A 69 10.68 0.48 7.63
N TYR A 70 9.65 1.04 7.01
CA TYR A 70 9.79 2.30 6.27
C TYR A 70 9.95 3.49 7.24
N HIS A 71 10.66 4.56 6.82
CA HIS A 71 10.93 5.74 7.65
C HIS A 71 10.42 7.01 6.99
N ARG A 72 9.92 7.91 7.81
CA ARG A 72 9.50 9.26 7.40
C ARG A 72 10.66 10.24 7.46
N ALA A 73 10.51 11.40 6.82
CA ALA A 73 11.49 12.48 6.90
C ALA A 73 11.75 13.00 8.33
N VAL A 74 10.78 12.87 9.24
CA VAL A 74 10.95 13.24 10.66
C VAL A 74 11.82 12.23 11.41
N ASP A 75 11.89 11.00 10.94
CA ASP A 75 12.66 9.92 11.55
C ASP A 75 14.12 9.95 11.08
N ASP A 76 14.36 10.32 9.79
CA ASP A 76 15.69 10.52 9.19
C ASP A 76 15.59 11.54 8.04
N GLN A 77 16.07 12.75 8.26
CA GLN A 77 16.05 13.83 7.27
C GLN A 77 17.08 13.63 6.14
N ALA A 78 18.13 12.86 6.38
CA ALA A 78 19.16 12.61 5.37
C ALA A 78 18.71 11.57 4.35
N ARG A 79 17.90 10.61 4.78
CA ARG A 79 17.36 9.56 3.93
C ARG A 79 16.08 8.97 4.52
N TYR A 80 14.97 9.10 3.84
CA TYR A 80 13.71 8.47 4.23
C TYR A 80 13.13 7.65 3.09
N THR A 81 12.22 6.75 3.41
CA THR A 81 11.69 5.75 2.46
C THR A 81 10.17 5.78 2.31
N PHE A 82 9.49 6.63 3.08
CA PHE A 82 8.05 6.77 3.11
C PHE A 82 7.65 8.25 3.08
N SER A 83 6.74 8.61 2.18
CA SER A 83 6.12 9.93 2.11
C SER A 83 4.62 9.80 1.94
N ARG A 84 3.84 10.54 2.75
CA ARG A 84 2.37 10.63 2.62
C ARG A 84 1.97 11.73 1.65
N GLU A 85 0.79 11.56 1.06
CA GLU A 85 0.11 12.60 0.27
C GLU A 85 1.02 13.23 -0.79
N LYS A 86 1.74 12.39 -1.52
CA LYS A 86 2.61 12.92 -2.59
C LYS A 86 1.77 13.45 -3.74
N HIS A 87 1.94 14.74 -4.01
CA HIS A 87 1.24 15.42 -5.09
C HIS A 87 1.60 14.81 -6.45
N VAL A 88 0.59 14.46 -7.22
CA VAL A 88 0.71 14.01 -8.61
C VAL A 88 0.42 15.20 -9.51
N GLN A 89 1.34 15.56 -10.39
CA GLN A 89 1.25 16.76 -11.22
C GLN A 89 0.04 16.78 -12.17
N VAL A 90 -0.56 15.63 -12.43
CA VAL A 90 -1.75 15.50 -13.29
C VAL A 90 -2.99 15.41 -12.40
N ASP A 91 -3.94 16.31 -12.60
CA ASP A 91 -5.24 16.41 -11.91
C ASP A 91 -5.22 16.94 -10.46
N GLY A 92 -4.07 17.38 -9.93
CA GLY A 92 -4.00 17.91 -8.57
C GLY A 92 -4.35 16.91 -7.47
N LYS A 93 -4.23 15.60 -7.75
CA LYS A 93 -4.52 14.53 -6.80
C LYS A 93 -3.25 14.09 -6.08
N TYR A 94 -3.44 13.41 -4.96
CA TYR A 94 -2.38 12.87 -4.12
C TYR A 94 -2.48 11.35 -4.07
N ALA A 95 -1.35 10.65 -4.22
CA ALA A 95 -1.24 9.28 -3.76
C ALA A 95 -1.23 9.27 -2.23
N ASP A 96 -1.93 8.34 -1.58
CA ASP A 96 -2.02 8.27 -0.12
C ASP A 96 -0.66 8.09 0.54
N ALA A 97 0.22 7.32 -0.10
CA ALA A 97 1.63 7.25 0.24
C ALA A 97 2.49 6.88 -0.98
N VAL A 98 3.77 7.15 -0.87
CA VAL A 98 4.79 6.72 -1.83
C VAL A 98 5.97 6.13 -1.07
N LEU A 99 6.47 4.99 -1.56
CA LEU A 99 7.69 4.37 -1.06
C LEU A 99 8.83 4.60 -2.04
N GLY A 100 10.03 4.83 -1.52
CA GLY A 100 11.16 5.16 -2.37
C GLY A 100 12.48 5.35 -1.61
N ASP A 101 13.42 5.99 -2.26
CA ASP A 101 14.66 6.49 -1.65
C ASP A 101 14.67 8.02 -1.79
N PHE A 102 14.35 8.70 -0.71
CA PHE A 102 14.22 10.15 -0.66
C PHE A 102 15.40 10.74 0.09
N ARG A 103 16.14 11.62 -0.58
CA ARG A 103 17.30 12.34 -0.03
C ARG A 103 17.22 13.81 -0.44
N PRO A 104 17.89 14.72 0.26
CA PRO A 104 17.97 16.10 -0.19
C PRO A 104 18.41 16.18 -1.66
N LYS A 105 17.61 16.84 -2.50
CA LYS A 105 17.87 17.04 -3.94
C LYS A 105 17.80 15.77 -4.81
N ARG A 106 17.40 14.61 -4.26
CA ARG A 106 17.26 13.36 -5.03
C ARG A 106 16.08 12.55 -4.51
N GLU A 107 15.05 12.43 -5.31
CA GLU A 107 13.91 11.56 -5.03
C GLU A 107 13.85 10.41 -6.04
N ARG A 108 13.78 9.19 -5.56
CA ARG A 108 13.51 8.00 -6.37
C ARG A 108 12.23 7.36 -5.88
N PHE A 109 11.20 7.47 -6.66
CA PHE A 109 9.92 6.80 -6.42
C PHE A 109 10.03 5.33 -6.83
N VAL A 110 9.48 4.43 -6.02
CA VAL A 110 9.51 2.98 -6.28
C VAL A 110 8.10 2.42 -6.30
N VAL A 111 7.29 2.75 -5.31
CA VAL A 111 5.93 2.22 -5.14
C VAL A 111 4.96 3.37 -4.92
N ALA A 112 3.88 3.43 -5.68
CA ALA A 112 2.71 4.24 -5.37
C ALA A 112 1.74 3.42 -4.50
N VAL A 113 1.21 4.03 -3.44
CA VAL A 113 0.26 3.39 -2.53
C VAL A 113 -1.09 4.11 -2.63
N GLU A 114 -2.14 3.34 -2.93
CA GLU A 114 -3.53 3.78 -2.90
C GLU A 114 -4.30 3.03 -1.83
N GLY A 115 -4.86 3.75 -0.88
CA GLY A 115 -5.67 3.21 0.21
C GLY A 115 -7.15 3.45 0.00
N LYS A 116 -7.97 2.55 0.55
CA LYS A 116 -9.42 2.67 0.56
C LYS A 116 -9.97 2.21 1.90
N GLY A 117 -11.21 2.60 2.17
CA GLY A 117 -11.92 2.17 3.37
C GLY A 117 -12.15 0.65 3.40
N PRO A 118 -12.36 0.07 4.59
CA PRO A 118 -12.48 -1.39 4.76
C PRO A 118 -13.60 -2.06 3.98
N LYS A 119 -14.62 -1.29 3.55
CA LYS A 119 -15.75 -1.77 2.72
C LYS A 119 -15.62 -1.47 1.23
N ASP A 120 -14.63 -0.67 0.86
CA ASP A 120 -14.50 -0.24 -0.52
C ASP A 120 -13.95 -1.39 -1.38
N PRO A 121 -14.62 -1.71 -2.49
CA PRO A 121 -14.09 -2.68 -3.44
C PRO A 121 -12.86 -2.09 -4.13
N LEU A 122 -11.84 -2.93 -4.38
CA LEU A 122 -10.62 -2.49 -5.05
C LEU A 122 -10.77 -2.46 -6.58
N ASP A 123 -11.56 -3.37 -7.15
CA ASP A 123 -11.65 -3.61 -8.60
C ASP A 123 -12.73 -2.78 -9.32
N ARG A 124 -13.57 -2.09 -8.59
CA ARG A 124 -14.68 -1.33 -9.18
C ARG A 124 -14.86 0.03 -8.49
N PRO A 125 -15.38 1.01 -9.20
CA PRO A 125 -15.72 2.30 -8.59
C PRO A 125 -16.71 2.11 -7.42
N HIS A 126 -16.40 2.71 -6.29
CA HIS A 126 -17.33 2.83 -5.17
C HIS A 126 -18.12 4.14 -5.27
N ALA A 127 -19.29 4.20 -4.66
CA ALA A 127 -20.27 5.29 -4.74
C ALA A 127 -19.68 6.70 -5.02
N GLY A 128 -20.05 7.28 -6.16
CA GLY A 128 -19.63 8.62 -6.57
C GLY A 128 -18.21 8.73 -7.17
N ARG A 129 -17.42 7.66 -7.19
CA ARG A 129 -16.08 7.62 -7.83
C ARG A 129 -16.21 7.17 -9.28
N LYS A 130 -15.40 7.73 -10.18
CA LYS A 130 -15.36 7.36 -11.60
C LYS A 130 -14.39 6.20 -11.90
N MET A 131 -13.47 5.90 -11.00
CA MET A 131 -12.40 4.93 -11.16
C MET A 131 -12.35 3.97 -9.98
N SER A 132 -11.91 2.73 -10.21
CA SER A 132 -11.57 1.80 -9.16
C SER A 132 -10.33 2.24 -8.39
N ALA A 133 -10.07 1.63 -7.24
CA ALA A 133 -8.82 1.86 -6.50
C ALA A 133 -7.60 1.39 -7.30
N VAL A 134 -7.73 0.26 -7.99
CA VAL A 134 -6.68 -0.29 -8.86
C VAL A 134 -6.34 0.68 -9.99
N ASP A 135 -7.35 1.21 -10.71
CA ASP A 135 -7.12 2.21 -11.78
C ASP A 135 -6.45 3.48 -11.25
N GLN A 136 -6.81 3.93 -10.04
CA GLN A 136 -6.18 5.10 -9.41
C GLN A 136 -4.70 4.81 -9.10
N GLY A 137 -4.39 3.64 -8.55
CA GLY A 137 -3.02 3.22 -8.27
C GLY A 137 -2.15 3.18 -9.53
N TYR A 138 -2.63 2.60 -10.62
CA TYR A 138 -1.94 2.61 -11.92
C TYR A 138 -1.70 4.03 -12.44
N ARG A 139 -2.70 4.89 -12.33
CA ARG A 139 -2.58 6.29 -12.74
C ARG A 139 -1.51 7.03 -11.95
N TYR A 140 -1.42 6.81 -10.64
CA TYR A 140 -0.37 7.42 -9.82
C TYR A 140 1.02 6.89 -10.19
N ALA A 141 1.17 5.58 -10.41
CA ALA A 141 2.44 4.99 -10.80
C ALA A 141 2.97 5.53 -12.13
N ILE A 142 2.09 5.79 -13.10
CA ILE A 142 2.47 6.40 -14.38
C ILE A 142 2.99 7.82 -14.16
N ASN A 143 2.31 8.62 -13.34
CA ASN A 143 2.63 10.03 -13.14
C ASN A 143 3.79 10.26 -12.14
N LEU A 144 4.00 9.35 -11.19
CA LEU A 144 5.08 9.40 -10.21
C LEU A 144 6.32 8.56 -10.58
N PRO A 145 6.58 8.22 -11.80
CA PRO A 145 7.47 7.21 -12.36
C PRO A 145 7.80 6.04 -11.40
N CYS A 146 6.77 5.46 -10.78
CA CYS A 146 6.89 4.25 -9.99
C CYS A 146 6.78 3.00 -10.88
N ASP A 147 7.50 1.94 -10.52
CA ASP A 147 7.36 0.64 -11.19
C ASP A 147 6.34 -0.26 -10.50
N TRP A 148 6.08 -0.02 -9.23
CA TRP A 148 5.24 -0.85 -8.39
C TRP A 148 4.05 -0.07 -7.83
N ILE A 149 2.96 -0.79 -7.55
CA ILE A 149 1.73 -0.22 -7.03
C ILE A 149 1.25 -1.12 -5.90
N ILE A 150 0.94 -0.53 -4.75
CA ILE A 150 0.20 -1.17 -3.69
C ILE A 150 -1.20 -0.55 -3.65
N VAL A 151 -2.22 -1.40 -3.70
CA VAL A 151 -3.60 -1.00 -3.49
C VAL A 151 -4.14 -1.75 -2.28
N THR A 152 -4.69 -1.03 -1.32
CA THR A 152 -5.15 -1.64 -0.08
C THR A 152 -6.51 -1.10 0.37
N SER A 153 -7.38 -2.01 0.83
CA SER A 153 -8.55 -1.68 1.65
C SER A 153 -8.27 -1.87 3.16
N MET A 154 -7.00 -2.03 3.53
CA MET A 154 -6.53 -2.46 4.84
C MET A 154 -6.87 -3.93 5.18
N LYS A 155 -8.03 -4.45 4.77
CA LYS A 155 -8.39 -5.87 4.86
C LYS A 155 -7.68 -6.73 3.82
N GLU A 156 -7.53 -6.17 2.65
CA GLU A 156 -6.87 -6.79 1.50
C GLU A 156 -5.81 -5.82 0.98
N THR A 157 -4.62 -6.33 0.71
CA THR A 157 -3.52 -5.56 0.13
C THR A 157 -2.98 -6.31 -1.07
N ARG A 158 -2.88 -5.64 -2.20
CA ARG A 158 -2.41 -6.21 -3.47
C ARG A 158 -1.19 -5.45 -3.96
N LEU A 159 -0.20 -6.17 -4.48
CA LEU A 159 0.98 -5.62 -5.13
C LEU A 159 0.88 -5.84 -6.64
N TYR A 160 1.03 -4.77 -7.40
CA TYR A 160 1.04 -4.77 -8.87
C TYR A 160 2.37 -4.26 -9.40
N HIS A 161 2.73 -4.71 -10.60
CA HIS A 161 3.75 -4.07 -11.42
C HIS A 161 3.07 -3.26 -12.53
N LYS A 162 3.52 -2.04 -12.80
CA LYS A 162 2.88 -1.14 -13.80
C LYS A 162 2.79 -1.70 -15.22
N GLY A 163 3.63 -2.68 -15.55
CA GLY A 163 3.63 -3.37 -16.84
C GLY A 163 2.71 -4.58 -16.91
N SER A 164 2.06 -4.97 -15.78
CA SER A 164 1.07 -6.04 -15.76
C SER A 164 -0.34 -5.50 -15.95
N ASP A 165 -1.28 -6.40 -16.25
CA ASP A 165 -2.70 -6.07 -16.20
C ASP A 165 -3.24 -6.03 -14.77
N GLN A 166 -4.43 -5.47 -14.61
CA GLN A 166 -5.11 -5.32 -13.30
C GLN A 166 -5.55 -6.64 -12.64
N TYR A 167 -5.40 -7.77 -13.32
CA TYR A 167 -5.75 -9.11 -12.83
C TYR A 167 -4.49 -9.91 -12.43
N THR A 168 -3.30 -9.32 -12.58
CA THR A 168 -2.01 -9.94 -12.26
C THR A 168 -1.39 -9.23 -11.06
N TYR A 169 -1.51 -9.84 -9.86
CA TYR A 169 -1.05 -9.27 -8.59
C TYR A 169 -0.70 -10.32 -7.53
N GLU A 170 0.02 -9.92 -6.48
CA GLU A 170 0.25 -10.64 -5.23
C GLU A 170 -0.54 -10.01 -4.09
#